data_f546ecde777d33b632399bd062e2bc9c
#
_entry.id   f546ecde777d33b632399bd062e2bc9c
#
_cell.length_a   1.000
_cell.length_b   1.000
_cell.length_c   1.000
_cell.angle_alpha   90.00
_cell.angle_beta   90.00
_cell.angle_gamma   90.00
#
_symmetry.space_group_name_H-M   'P 1'
#
loop_
_entity.id
_entity.type
_entity.pdbx_description
1 polymer ?
#
loop_
_entity_poly.entity_id
_entity_poly.type
_entity_poly.pdbx_seq_one_letter_code
_entity_poly.pdbx_strand_id
1 'polypeptide(L)'
;MGSDSGRIIILDYDPKTSSFVKLHQETYGKSGARRIVPGQYLATDPKGRSVMISAMEKAKLVYILNRDAAANLTISSPLEAHKNAAIIHHIVGLDVGFENPMFAALEVEYTESDQDPSGEAFNKAEKVWTFPLFNPYLNLNLMTLQMLTYYELDLGFNHVVRKWSEATDPRANLLVQVPGGQLASSDRFDGPSGVLVCCEDHIIYRHVDVPQHRVPIPRRKNPLNDPNRGLIITAAVMHKMKVGEVYFRYSFPSQPIYF
;
A
#
# COMPACT_ATOMS: atom_id res chain seq x y z
N MET A 1 14.43 4.05 -5.92
CA MET A 1 14.65 4.86 -4.69
C MET A 1 13.90 6.19 -4.84
N GLY A 2 13.25 6.64 -3.80
CA GLY A 2 12.63 7.96 -3.75
C GLY A 2 13.41 8.90 -2.80
N SER A 3 13.24 10.20 -2.95
CA SER A 3 13.86 11.20 -2.10
C SER A 3 12.86 12.24 -1.61
N ASP A 4 13.23 12.95 -0.54
CA ASP A 4 12.42 14.03 0.05
C ASP A 4 12.24 15.24 -0.90
N SER A 5 13.11 15.34 -1.91
CA SER A 5 13.03 16.38 -2.94
C SER A 5 12.13 16.03 -4.12
N GLY A 6 11.31 14.96 -4.00
CA GLY A 6 10.43 14.50 -5.07
C GLY A 6 11.16 13.88 -6.25
N ARG A 7 12.36 13.33 -6.05
CA ARG A 7 13.12 12.62 -7.08
C ARG A 7 12.95 11.13 -6.96
N ILE A 8 12.80 10.45 -8.09
CA ILE A 8 12.85 9.01 -8.22
C ILE A 8 14.12 8.66 -8.98
N ILE A 9 14.87 7.72 -8.43
CA ILE A 9 16.10 7.23 -9.03
C ILE A 9 15.99 5.71 -9.12
N ILE A 10 16.24 5.16 -10.31
CA ILE A 10 16.40 3.74 -10.54
C ILE A 10 17.89 3.44 -10.66
N LEU A 11 18.34 2.54 -9.82
CA LEU A 11 19.73 2.09 -9.75
C LEU A 11 19.79 0.62 -10.13
N ASP A 12 20.80 0.25 -10.89
CA ASP A 12 21.23 -1.12 -11.09
C ASP A 12 22.49 -1.40 -10.27
N TYR A 13 22.62 -2.62 -9.76
CA TYR A 13 23.80 -3.03 -9.02
C TYR A 13 24.72 -3.83 -9.95
N ASP A 14 25.91 -3.31 -10.20
CA ASP A 14 26.96 -4.03 -10.91
C ASP A 14 27.82 -4.83 -9.92
N PRO A 15 27.70 -6.17 -9.91
CA PRO A 15 28.47 -7.00 -9.00
C PRO A 15 29.97 -7.04 -9.30
N LYS A 16 30.39 -6.68 -10.52
CA LYS A 16 31.81 -6.69 -10.90
C LYS A 16 32.56 -5.50 -10.29
N THR A 17 31.93 -4.34 -10.27
CA THR A 17 32.50 -3.12 -9.71
C THR A 17 32.03 -2.87 -8.28
N SER A 18 31.11 -3.71 -7.75
CA SER A 18 30.44 -3.53 -6.44
C SER A 18 29.85 -2.12 -6.28
N SER A 19 29.30 -1.57 -7.35
CA SER A 19 28.80 -0.20 -7.37
C SER A 19 27.38 -0.13 -7.94
N PHE A 20 26.67 0.98 -7.62
CA PHE A 20 25.36 1.27 -8.19
C PHE A 20 25.50 2.18 -9.41
N VAL A 21 24.96 1.72 -10.53
CA VAL A 21 24.86 2.51 -11.77
C VAL A 21 23.47 3.13 -11.83
N LYS A 22 23.41 4.45 -12.03
CA LYS A 22 22.14 5.15 -12.21
C LYS A 22 21.62 4.93 -13.62
N LEU A 23 20.46 4.24 -13.71
CA LEU A 23 19.78 3.98 -14.98
C LEU A 23 18.81 5.09 -15.37
N HIS A 24 18.04 5.59 -14.41
CA HIS A 24 17.00 6.59 -14.66
C HIS A 24 16.84 7.53 -13.48
N GLN A 25 16.47 8.78 -13.78
CA GLN A 25 16.11 9.76 -12.76
C GLN A 25 14.99 10.64 -13.29
N GLU A 26 13.98 10.82 -12.48
CA GLU A 26 12.88 11.74 -12.75
C GLU A 26 12.65 12.63 -11.54
N THR A 27 12.26 13.89 -11.78
CA THR A 27 11.98 14.85 -10.72
C THR A 27 10.56 15.32 -10.88
N TYR A 28 9.72 15.03 -9.87
CA TYR A 28 8.41 15.63 -9.75
C TYR A 28 8.59 17.01 -9.13
N GLY A 29 8.00 18.04 -9.70
CA GLY A 29 8.14 19.41 -9.25
C GLY A 29 7.87 19.61 -7.74
N LYS A 30 8.34 20.72 -7.19
CA LYS A 30 8.26 21.03 -5.74
C LYS A 30 6.84 21.18 -5.20
N SER A 31 5.85 21.48 -6.02
CA SER A 31 4.47 21.71 -5.59
C SER A 31 3.68 20.40 -5.56
N GLY A 32 3.15 20.05 -4.40
CA GLY A 32 2.24 18.92 -4.20
C GLY A 32 2.88 17.52 -4.14
N ALA A 33 4.19 17.40 -4.31
CA ALA A 33 4.85 16.12 -4.12
C ALA A 33 5.16 15.88 -2.64
N ARG A 34 4.58 14.82 -2.08
CA ARG A 34 4.97 14.33 -0.77
C ARG A 34 6.27 13.53 -0.87
N ARG A 35 6.93 13.36 0.25
CA ARG A 35 8.10 12.53 0.39
C ARG A 35 7.89 11.16 -0.27
N ILE A 36 8.67 10.83 -1.28
CA ILE A 36 8.60 9.53 -1.94
C ILE A 36 9.41 8.53 -1.12
N VAL A 37 8.71 7.83 -0.23
CA VAL A 37 9.31 6.82 0.63
C VAL A 37 8.94 5.44 0.08
N PRO A 38 9.92 4.57 -0.23
CA PRO A 38 9.65 3.19 -0.58
C PRO A 38 8.83 2.49 0.51
N GLY A 39 7.80 1.74 0.10
CA GLY A 39 6.89 1.08 1.01
C GLY A 39 5.82 1.99 1.64
N GLN A 40 5.75 3.26 1.25
CA GLN A 40 4.67 4.17 1.64
C GLN A 40 3.99 4.79 0.41
N TYR A 41 4.73 5.50 -0.42
CA TYR A 41 4.22 6.14 -1.63
C TYR A 41 4.85 5.61 -2.91
N LEU A 42 5.63 4.56 -2.81
CA LEU A 42 6.28 3.88 -3.92
C LEU A 42 6.17 2.37 -3.71
N ALA A 43 5.55 1.69 -4.65
CA ALA A 43 5.45 0.24 -4.68
C ALA A 43 5.98 -0.32 -6.00
N THR A 44 6.59 -1.49 -5.93
CA THR A 44 7.10 -2.22 -7.09
C THR A 44 6.33 -3.52 -7.26
N ASP A 45 6.08 -3.89 -8.52
CA ASP A 45 5.63 -5.23 -8.84
C ASP A 45 6.75 -6.25 -8.47
N PRO A 46 6.45 -7.33 -7.76
CA PRO A 46 7.46 -8.33 -7.36
C PRO A 46 8.23 -8.96 -8.52
N LYS A 47 7.62 -9.05 -9.68
CA LYS A 47 8.28 -9.53 -10.91
C LYS A 47 9.09 -8.44 -11.62
N GLY A 48 9.12 -7.20 -11.08
CA GLY A 48 9.89 -6.08 -11.62
C GLY A 48 9.36 -5.54 -12.95
N ARG A 49 8.07 -5.72 -13.27
CA ARG A 49 7.45 -5.27 -14.51
C ARG A 49 6.97 -3.82 -14.45
N SER A 50 6.71 -3.32 -13.25
CA SER A 50 6.16 -1.97 -13.07
C SER A 50 6.47 -1.38 -11.70
N VAL A 51 6.33 -0.05 -11.62
CA VAL A 51 6.43 0.72 -10.38
C VAL A 51 5.25 1.66 -10.29
N MET A 52 4.56 1.67 -9.16
CA MET A 52 3.51 2.62 -8.86
C MET A 52 3.99 3.67 -7.87
N ILE A 53 3.67 4.94 -8.14
CA ILE A 53 4.04 6.09 -7.34
C ILE A 53 2.80 6.92 -7.05
N SER A 54 2.54 7.20 -5.78
CA SER A 54 1.39 7.97 -5.32
C SER A 54 1.80 9.09 -4.35
N ALA A 55 2.97 9.66 -4.55
CA ALA A 55 3.49 10.74 -3.73
C ALA A 55 2.86 12.11 -4.06
N MET A 56 2.24 12.27 -5.22
CA MET A 56 1.59 13.50 -5.63
C MET A 56 0.11 13.46 -5.28
N GLU A 57 -0.41 14.59 -4.83
CA GLU A 57 -1.84 14.76 -4.59
C GLU A 57 -2.62 14.59 -5.88
N LYS A 58 -3.76 13.89 -5.80
CA LYS A 58 -4.67 13.63 -6.93
C LYS A 58 -4.05 12.83 -8.10
N ALA A 59 -2.81 12.37 -7.98
CA ALA A 59 -2.13 11.64 -9.04
C ALA A 59 -1.48 10.35 -8.53
N LYS A 60 -1.80 9.27 -9.21
CA LYS A 60 -1.15 7.97 -9.06
C LYS A 60 -0.53 7.62 -10.41
N LEU A 61 0.78 7.47 -10.43
CA LEU A 61 1.54 7.22 -11.66
C LEU A 61 2.09 5.80 -11.65
N VAL A 62 1.94 5.12 -12.77
CA VAL A 62 2.50 3.78 -12.97
C VAL A 62 3.46 3.81 -14.15
N TYR A 63 4.66 3.33 -13.94
CA TYR A 63 5.70 3.17 -14.97
C TYR A 63 5.85 1.70 -15.30
N ILE A 64 5.86 1.38 -16.59
CA ILE A 64 6.19 0.05 -17.07
C ILE A 64 7.70 -0.05 -17.21
N LEU A 65 8.25 -1.11 -16.64
CA LEU A 65 9.67 -1.44 -16.70
C LEU A 65 9.87 -2.52 -17.76
N ASN A 66 10.39 -2.14 -18.90
CA ASN A 66 10.68 -3.08 -20.00
C ASN A 66 12.18 -3.33 -20.09
N ARG A 67 12.55 -4.37 -20.81
CA ARG A 67 13.93 -4.62 -21.20
C ARG A 67 14.04 -4.69 -22.71
N ASP A 68 15.05 -4.05 -23.24
CA ASP A 68 15.37 -4.13 -24.66
C ASP A 68 16.01 -5.49 -25.02
N ALA A 69 16.30 -5.69 -26.29
CA ALA A 69 16.93 -6.93 -26.77
C ALA A 69 18.35 -7.17 -26.17
N ALA A 70 19.00 -6.14 -25.66
CA ALA A 70 20.27 -6.20 -24.97
C ALA A 70 20.11 -6.33 -23.44
N ALA A 71 18.89 -6.57 -22.96
CA ALA A 71 18.49 -6.63 -21.56
C ALA A 71 18.66 -5.32 -20.75
N ASN A 72 18.85 -4.18 -21.43
CA ASN A 72 18.88 -2.90 -20.75
C ASN A 72 17.47 -2.49 -20.32
N LEU A 73 17.36 -1.89 -19.13
CA LEU A 73 16.10 -1.39 -18.63
C LEU A 73 15.64 -0.19 -19.45
N THR A 74 14.40 -0.28 -19.94
CA THR A 74 13.69 0.84 -20.57
C THR A 74 12.43 1.14 -19.76
N ILE A 75 12.12 2.43 -19.59
CA ILE A 75 11.02 2.87 -18.73
C ILE A 75 10.02 3.63 -19.61
N SER A 76 8.76 3.24 -19.51
CA SER A 76 7.68 3.91 -20.24
C SER A 76 7.45 5.33 -19.76
N SER A 77 6.71 6.12 -20.53
CA SER A 77 6.04 7.31 -20.00
C SER A 77 5.08 6.91 -18.88
N PRO A 78 4.84 7.79 -17.90
CA PRO A 78 3.93 7.49 -16.80
C PRO A 78 2.50 7.29 -17.30
N LEU A 79 1.85 6.26 -16.78
CA LEU A 79 0.42 6.02 -16.93
C LEU A 79 -0.28 6.58 -15.69
N GLU A 80 -1.29 7.40 -15.87
CA GLU A 80 -2.07 7.93 -14.74
C GLU A 80 -3.13 6.88 -14.35
N ALA A 81 -3.05 6.41 -13.10
CA ALA A 81 -4.07 5.55 -12.52
C ALA A 81 -5.18 6.41 -11.93
N HIS A 82 -6.40 6.18 -12.35
CA HIS A 82 -7.64 6.74 -11.86
C HIS A 82 -7.50 8.06 -11.07
N LYS A 83 -7.80 9.18 -11.72
CA LYS A 83 -7.69 10.50 -11.12
C LYS A 83 -8.88 10.76 -10.19
N ASN A 84 -8.64 10.79 -8.91
CA ASN A 84 -9.64 11.13 -7.91
C ASN A 84 -9.01 11.99 -6.80
N ALA A 85 -9.84 12.76 -6.12
CA ALA A 85 -9.43 13.53 -4.94
C ALA A 85 -9.26 12.59 -3.74
N ALA A 86 -8.12 11.89 -3.68
CA ALA A 86 -7.80 10.95 -2.63
C ALA A 86 -6.40 11.20 -2.05
N ILE A 87 -6.30 11.02 -0.75
CA ILE A 87 -5.02 11.00 -0.03
C ILE A 87 -4.61 9.55 0.14
N ILE A 88 -3.41 9.21 -0.33
CA ILE A 88 -2.84 7.89 -0.15
C ILE A 88 -2.07 7.84 1.16
N HIS A 89 -2.32 6.83 1.96
CA HIS A 89 -1.58 6.55 3.19
C HIS A 89 -0.44 5.56 2.97
N HIS A 90 -0.72 4.50 2.21
CA HIS A 90 0.26 3.45 1.94
C HIS A 90 -0.08 2.72 0.64
N ILE A 91 0.93 2.21 -0.06
CA ILE A 91 0.76 1.34 -1.23
C ILE A 91 1.72 0.16 -1.19
N VAL A 92 1.29 -0.97 -1.71
CA VAL A 92 2.13 -2.17 -1.90
C VAL A 92 1.81 -2.83 -3.25
N GLY A 93 2.83 -3.44 -3.87
CA GLY A 93 2.62 -4.38 -4.96
C GLY A 93 2.18 -5.73 -4.41
N LEU A 94 1.21 -6.37 -5.05
CA LEU A 94 0.79 -7.73 -4.68
C LEU A 94 1.68 -8.76 -5.35
N ASP A 95 1.89 -9.89 -4.69
CA ASP A 95 2.77 -10.94 -5.17
C ASP A 95 2.13 -11.77 -6.30
N VAL A 96 2.87 -12.77 -6.74
CA VAL A 96 2.48 -13.70 -7.81
C VAL A 96 1.07 -14.27 -7.61
N GLY A 97 0.44 -14.70 -8.69
CA GLY A 97 -0.95 -15.14 -8.71
C GLY A 97 -1.84 -14.22 -9.54
N PHE A 98 -1.29 -13.07 -9.96
CA PHE A 98 -1.94 -12.17 -10.89
C PHE A 98 -1.18 -12.18 -12.22
N GLU A 99 -1.91 -12.27 -13.31
CA GLU A 99 -1.33 -12.21 -14.67
C GLU A 99 -0.67 -10.84 -14.89
N ASN A 100 -1.38 -9.80 -14.56
CA ASN A 100 -0.95 -8.42 -14.61
C ASN A 100 -0.40 -7.94 -13.25
N PRO A 101 0.46 -6.91 -13.22
CA PRO A 101 0.85 -6.25 -11.99
C PRO A 101 -0.36 -5.69 -11.23
N MET A 102 -0.45 -6.03 -9.94
CA MET A 102 -1.50 -5.57 -9.04
C MET A 102 -0.91 -4.78 -7.89
N PHE A 103 -1.57 -3.68 -7.53
CA PHE A 103 -1.21 -2.84 -6.40
C PHE A 103 -2.40 -2.65 -5.48
N ALA A 104 -2.15 -2.67 -4.18
CA ALA A 104 -3.13 -2.31 -3.17
C ALA A 104 -2.77 -0.94 -2.57
N ALA A 105 -3.74 -0.05 -2.46
CA ALA A 105 -3.60 1.28 -1.92
C ALA A 105 -4.56 1.50 -0.75
N LEU A 106 -4.04 2.08 0.32
CA LEU A 106 -4.83 2.55 1.44
C LEU A 106 -5.07 4.04 1.24
N GLU A 107 -6.31 4.44 0.97
CA GLU A 107 -6.65 5.78 0.53
C GLU A 107 -7.89 6.34 1.21
N VAL A 108 -7.96 7.67 1.32
CA VAL A 108 -9.11 8.41 1.81
C VAL A 108 -9.56 9.37 0.71
N GLU A 109 -10.77 9.20 0.23
CA GLU A 109 -11.38 10.12 -0.73
C GLU A 109 -11.91 11.37 -0.01
N TYR A 110 -11.62 12.55 -0.54
CA TYR A 110 -12.02 13.83 0.07
C TYR A 110 -12.80 14.73 -0.91
N THR A 111 -13.31 14.18 -2.00
CA THR A 111 -14.03 14.91 -3.05
C THR A 111 -15.17 15.73 -2.46
N GLU A 112 -15.93 15.18 -1.53
CA GLU A 112 -17.05 15.89 -0.88
C GLU A 112 -16.56 17.02 0.00
N SER A 113 -15.46 16.84 0.71
CA SER A 113 -14.88 17.89 1.57
C SER A 113 -14.32 19.06 0.76
N ASP A 114 -13.79 18.80 -0.43
CA ASP A 114 -13.22 19.81 -1.33
C ASP A 114 -14.32 20.69 -1.98
N GLN A 115 -15.53 20.15 -2.10
CA GLN A 115 -16.70 20.82 -2.68
C GLN A 115 -17.60 21.51 -1.64
N ASP A 116 -17.32 21.33 -0.37
CA ASP A 116 -18.10 21.90 0.72
C ASP A 116 -17.47 23.21 1.24
N PRO A 117 -17.95 24.39 0.79
CA PRO A 117 -17.41 25.67 1.21
C PRO A 117 -17.71 26.00 2.71
N SER A 118 -18.64 25.27 3.34
CA SER A 118 -18.95 25.44 4.75
C SER A 118 -17.98 24.75 5.68
N GLY A 119 -17.22 23.76 5.18
CA GLY A 119 -16.34 22.90 5.98
C GLY A 119 -17.09 21.92 6.90
N GLU A 120 -18.40 21.80 6.77
CA GLU A 120 -19.19 20.88 7.60
C GLU A 120 -18.87 19.42 7.34
N ALA A 121 -18.52 19.06 6.10
CA ALA A 121 -18.13 17.71 5.75
C ALA A 121 -16.85 17.29 6.49
N PHE A 122 -15.88 18.20 6.60
CA PHE A 122 -14.66 18.00 7.39
C PHE A 122 -14.96 17.87 8.88
N ASN A 123 -15.79 18.78 9.43
CA ASN A 123 -16.17 18.75 10.84
C ASN A 123 -17.00 17.51 11.21
N LYS A 124 -17.82 17.00 10.30
CA LYS A 124 -18.55 15.76 10.49
C LYS A 124 -17.60 14.54 10.51
N ALA A 125 -16.61 14.51 9.64
CA ALA A 125 -15.58 13.50 9.64
C ALA A 125 -14.79 13.47 10.95
N GLU A 126 -14.40 14.65 11.47
CA GLU A 126 -13.66 14.76 12.73
C GLU A 126 -14.50 14.35 13.95
N LYS A 127 -15.77 14.70 14.00
CA LYS A 127 -16.68 14.31 15.10
C LYS A 127 -16.90 12.80 15.20
N VAL A 128 -16.79 12.09 14.11
CA VAL A 128 -16.93 10.62 14.11
C VAL A 128 -15.69 9.93 14.72
N TRP A 129 -14.52 10.57 14.70
CA TRP A 129 -13.32 10.08 15.38
C TRP A 129 -13.43 10.11 16.91
N THR A 130 -14.31 10.93 17.46
CA THR A 130 -14.41 11.16 18.91
C THR A 130 -15.45 10.27 19.62
N PHE A 131 -16.36 9.59 18.92
CA PHE A 131 -17.44 8.82 19.55
C PHE A 131 -17.71 7.43 18.95
N PRO A 132 -16.86 6.41 19.19
CA PRO A 132 -17.19 5.06 18.74
C PRO A 132 -18.11 4.26 19.68
N LEU A 133 -18.64 4.81 20.78
CA LEU A 133 -19.15 3.93 21.84
C LEU A 133 -20.66 3.87 22.04
N PHE A 134 -21.53 4.73 21.48
CA PHE A 134 -22.92 4.69 21.93
C PHE A 134 -24.03 5.09 20.96
N ASN A 135 -23.97 4.84 19.65
CA ASN A 135 -25.21 4.89 18.89
C ASN A 135 -25.23 4.01 17.61
N PRO A 136 -25.96 2.89 17.61
CA PRO A 136 -26.10 2.02 16.43
C PRO A 136 -27.02 2.59 15.33
N TYR A 137 -27.63 3.75 15.54
CA TYR A 137 -28.58 4.36 14.61
C TYR A 137 -28.08 5.67 13.94
N LEU A 138 -26.83 6.05 14.16
CA LEU A 138 -26.25 7.17 13.41
C LEU A 138 -25.94 6.67 11.98
N ASN A 139 -26.64 7.27 11.01
CA ASN A 139 -26.43 7.10 9.59
C ASN A 139 -24.93 7.27 9.26
N LEU A 140 -24.26 6.17 9.02
CA LEU A 140 -22.82 6.08 8.66
C LEU A 140 -22.47 6.67 7.28
N ASN A 141 -23.40 7.35 6.62
CA ASN A 141 -23.29 7.75 5.22
C ASN A 141 -22.45 8.99 4.92
N LEU A 142 -21.75 9.57 5.92
CA LEU A 142 -20.89 10.76 5.72
C LEU A 142 -19.51 10.63 6.33
N MET A 143 -19.03 9.42 6.53
CA MET A 143 -17.65 9.19 6.95
C MET A 143 -16.73 9.27 5.73
N THR A 144 -15.66 10.03 5.84
CA THR A 144 -14.48 9.83 5.01
C THR A 144 -13.95 8.42 5.29
N LEU A 145 -14.52 7.45 4.60
CA LEU A 145 -14.14 6.04 4.77
C LEU A 145 -12.74 5.84 4.22
N GLN A 146 -11.89 5.26 5.04
CA GLN A 146 -10.64 4.77 4.54
C GLN A 146 -10.92 3.54 3.66
N MET A 147 -10.40 3.57 2.46
CA MET A 147 -10.65 2.56 1.44
C MET A 147 -9.38 1.76 1.17
N LEU A 148 -9.54 0.47 1.05
CA LEU A 148 -8.55 -0.40 0.45
C LEU A 148 -8.92 -0.57 -1.02
N THR A 149 -8.12 0.02 -1.90
CA THR A 149 -8.37 0.03 -3.34
C THR A 149 -7.29 -0.75 -4.08
N TYR A 150 -7.71 -1.52 -5.08
CA TYR A 150 -6.81 -2.34 -5.88
C TYR A 150 -6.74 -1.80 -7.30
N TYR A 151 -5.52 -1.65 -7.78
CA TYR A 151 -5.19 -1.18 -9.13
C TYR A 151 -4.48 -2.29 -9.90
N GLU A 152 -4.93 -2.54 -11.11
CA GLU A 152 -4.28 -3.45 -12.05
C GLU A 152 -3.68 -2.66 -13.20
N LEU A 153 -2.43 -2.94 -13.53
CA LEU A 153 -1.82 -2.49 -14.76
C LEU A 153 -2.02 -3.55 -15.83
N ASP A 154 -2.93 -3.32 -16.74
CA ASP A 154 -3.08 -4.14 -17.94
C ASP A 154 -1.90 -3.90 -18.88
N LEU A 155 -1.02 -4.89 -18.97
CA LEU A 155 0.17 -4.81 -19.83
C LEU A 155 -0.16 -4.94 -21.32
N GLY A 156 -1.29 -5.52 -21.68
CA GLY A 156 -1.71 -5.65 -23.06
C GLY A 156 -2.20 -4.33 -23.65
N PHE A 157 -2.90 -3.55 -22.86
CA PHE A 157 -3.47 -2.26 -23.27
C PHE A 157 -2.70 -1.04 -22.74
N ASN A 158 -1.65 -1.24 -21.95
CA ASN A 158 -0.91 -0.17 -21.27
C ASN A 158 -1.85 0.78 -20.51
N HIS A 159 -2.75 0.22 -19.75
CA HIS A 159 -3.79 0.96 -19.05
C HIS A 159 -3.88 0.52 -17.58
N VAL A 160 -4.10 1.48 -16.68
CA VAL A 160 -4.29 1.17 -15.25
C VAL A 160 -5.76 1.25 -14.90
N VAL A 161 -6.28 0.15 -14.35
CA VAL A 161 -7.68 -0.01 -13.98
C VAL A 161 -7.83 -0.08 -12.47
N ARG A 162 -8.77 0.68 -11.91
CA ARG A 162 -9.28 0.46 -10.56
C ARG A 162 -10.19 -0.77 -10.58
N LYS A 163 -9.73 -1.89 -10.06
CA LYS A 163 -10.50 -3.16 -10.10
C LYS A 163 -11.65 -3.15 -9.10
N TRP A 164 -11.35 -2.95 -7.85
CA TRP A 164 -12.34 -2.85 -6.78
C TRP A 164 -11.83 -2.00 -5.64
N SER A 165 -12.75 -1.57 -4.80
CA SER A 165 -12.47 -0.77 -3.63
C SER A 165 -13.43 -1.20 -2.51
N GLU A 166 -12.92 -1.31 -1.31
CA GLU A 166 -13.70 -1.70 -0.14
C GLU A 166 -13.35 -0.84 1.06
N ALA A 167 -14.36 -0.58 1.89
CA ALA A 167 -14.15 0.14 3.13
C ALA A 167 -13.28 -0.69 4.08
N THR A 168 -12.32 -0.05 4.73
CA THR A 168 -11.49 -0.66 5.76
C THR A 168 -11.58 0.13 7.06
N ASP A 169 -10.90 -0.35 8.10
CA ASP A 169 -10.87 0.32 9.39
C ASP A 169 -10.28 1.74 9.23
N PRO A 170 -10.93 2.79 9.74
CA PRO A 170 -10.47 4.18 9.60
C PRO A 170 -9.11 4.45 10.26
N ARG A 171 -8.63 3.53 11.09
CA ARG A 171 -7.31 3.59 11.74
C ARG A 171 -6.28 2.63 11.13
N ALA A 172 -6.54 2.17 9.92
CA ALA A 172 -5.55 1.43 9.15
C ALA A 172 -4.40 2.35 8.74
N ASN A 173 -3.16 1.91 8.94
CA ASN A 173 -1.99 2.75 8.73
C ASN A 173 -0.91 2.14 7.85
N LEU A 174 -0.89 0.83 7.70
CA LEU A 174 0.17 0.12 7.01
C LEU A 174 -0.38 -1.06 6.22
N LEU A 175 0.09 -1.23 4.99
CA LEU A 175 -0.14 -2.42 4.18
C LEU A 175 1.12 -3.26 4.12
N VAL A 176 0.97 -4.58 4.18
CA VAL A 176 2.07 -5.51 4.02
C VAL A 176 1.70 -6.57 2.98
N GLN A 177 2.52 -6.69 1.96
CA GLN A 177 2.36 -7.71 0.95
C GLN A 177 2.50 -9.10 1.56
N VAL A 178 1.59 -10.00 1.24
CA VAL A 178 1.69 -11.42 1.61
C VAL A 178 2.29 -12.18 0.42
N PRO A 179 3.43 -12.86 0.61
CA PRO A 179 4.05 -13.64 -0.45
C PRO A 179 3.19 -14.82 -0.87
N GLY A 180 3.30 -15.18 -2.14
CA GLY A 180 2.68 -16.38 -2.69
C GLY A 180 1.64 -16.08 -3.74
N GLY A 181 0.85 -17.08 -4.05
CA GLY A 181 -0.15 -17.10 -5.10
C GLY A 181 0.06 -18.27 -6.06
N GLN A 182 -0.89 -18.46 -6.96
CA GLN A 182 -0.80 -19.46 -8.00
C GLN A 182 -0.16 -18.85 -9.25
N LEU A 183 0.93 -19.44 -9.72
CA LEU A 183 1.47 -19.07 -11.03
C LEU A 183 0.52 -19.60 -12.11
N ALA A 184 0.08 -18.74 -13.03
CA ALA A 184 -0.82 -19.10 -14.13
C ALA A 184 -0.32 -20.29 -14.99
N SER A 185 0.99 -20.59 -14.94
CA SER A 185 1.62 -21.69 -15.69
C SER A 185 1.92 -22.93 -14.86
N SER A 186 1.53 -22.99 -13.59
CA SER A 186 1.78 -24.14 -12.73
C SER A 186 0.64 -24.37 -11.75
N ASP A 187 0.28 -25.64 -11.54
CA ASP A 187 -0.67 -26.06 -10.51
C ASP A 187 -0.12 -25.92 -9.07
N ARG A 188 1.07 -25.34 -8.94
CA ARG A 188 1.74 -25.19 -7.65
C ARG A 188 1.23 -23.95 -6.93
N PHE A 189 0.54 -24.18 -5.82
CA PHE A 189 0.22 -23.15 -4.85
C PHE A 189 1.49 -22.77 -4.08
N ASP A 190 1.87 -21.49 -4.13
CA ASP A 190 3.13 -20.99 -3.56
C ASP A 190 2.91 -20.05 -2.37
N GLY A 191 1.78 -20.15 -1.71
CA GLY A 191 1.43 -19.40 -0.52
C GLY A 191 0.10 -18.64 -0.65
N PRO A 192 -0.34 -17.96 0.43
CA PRO A 192 -1.67 -17.37 0.49
C PRO A 192 -1.85 -16.12 -0.40
N SER A 193 -0.78 -15.39 -0.75
CA SER A 193 -0.89 -14.11 -1.48
C SER A 193 -1.78 -13.07 -0.76
N GLY A 194 -2.07 -11.95 -1.39
CA GLY A 194 -2.94 -10.91 -0.83
C GLY A 194 -2.19 -9.86 -0.01
N VAL A 195 -2.88 -9.24 0.93
CA VAL A 195 -2.37 -8.13 1.72
C VAL A 195 -2.81 -8.21 3.17
N LEU A 196 -1.91 -7.84 4.10
CA LEU A 196 -2.27 -7.54 5.48
C LEU A 196 -2.49 -6.04 5.63
N VAL A 197 -3.62 -5.68 6.20
CA VAL A 197 -3.96 -4.31 6.59
C VAL A 197 -3.74 -4.20 8.09
N CYS A 198 -2.73 -3.44 8.49
CA CYS A 198 -2.46 -3.18 9.89
C CYS A 198 -3.31 -2.02 10.37
N CYS A 199 -4.13 -2.29 11.37
CA CYS A 199 -5.03 -1.33 12.01
C CYS A 199 -4.64 -1.14 13.47
N GLU A 200 -5.30 -0.23 14.18
CA GLU A 200 -5.16 -0.14 15.61
C GLU A 200 -5.74 -1.39 16.29
N ASP A 201 -4.93 -2.05 17.12
CA ASP A 201 -5.23 -3.24 17.90
C ASP A 201 -5.45 -4.55 17.12
N HIS A 202 -5.46 -4.53 15.79
CA HIS A 202 -5.67 -5.74 15.00
C HIS A 202 -5.05 -5.66 13.61
N ILE A 203 -4.95 -6.82 12.98
CA ILE A 203 -4.50 -7.00 11.59
C ILE A 203 -5.62 -7.67 10.83
N ILE A 204 -5.86 -7.21 9.60
CA ILE A 204 -6.85 -7.77 8.70
C ILE A 204 -6.10 -8.40 7.52
N TYR A 205 -6.32 -9.67 7.27
CA TYR A 205 -5.90 -10.31 6.03
C TYR A 205 -6.98 -10.15 4.96
N ARG A 206 -6.56 -9.73 3.78
CA ARG A 206 -7.42 -9.54 2.61
C ARG A 206 -6.84 -10.19 1.37
N HIS A 207 -7.68 -10.93 0.69
CA HIS A 207 -7.45 -11.49 -0.64
C HIS A 207 -8.77 -11.47 -1.41
N VAL A 208 -8.72 -11.42 -2.75
CA VAL A 208 -9.90 -11.23 -3.62
C VAL A 208 -11.01 -12.25 -3.36
N ASP A 209 -10.64 -13.52 -3.25
CA ASP A 209 -11.58 -14.64 -3.22
C ASP A 209 -11.72 -15.28 -1.82
N VAL A 210 -11.17 -14.63 -0.80
CA VAL A 210 -11.14 -15.21 0.56
C VAL A 210 -11.87 -14.29 1.53
N PRO A 211 -12.69 -14.84 2.43
CA PRO A 211 -13.31 -14.07 3.49
C PRO A 211 -12.27 -13.32 4.32
N GLN A 212 -12.64 -12.15 4.79
CA GLN A 212 -11.80 -11.34 5.66
C GLN A 212 -11.46 -12.11 6.94
N HIS A 213 -10.17 -12.19 7.25
CA HIS A 213 -9.69 -12.69 8.54
C HIS A 213 -9.13 -11.55 9.38
N ARG A 214 -9.63 -11.41 10.60
CA ARG A 214 -9.20 -10.38 11.55
C ARG A 214 -8.55 -11.04 12.76
N VAL A 215 -7.34 -10.59 13.10
CA VAL A 215 -6.55 -11.10 14.21
C VAL A 215 -6.15 -9.95 15.13
N PRO A 216 -6.43 -10.03 16.45
CA PRO A 216 -5.98 -9.01 17.39
C PRO A 216 -4.46 -9.03 17.54
N ILE A 217 -3.86 -7.85 17.74
CA ILE A 217 -2.43 -7.73 18.04
C ILE A 217 -2.21 -8.15 19.50
N PRO A 218 -1.31 -9.12 19.77
CA PRO A 218 -1.02 -9.56 21.13
C PRO A 218 -0.44 -8.42 21.98
N ARG A 219 -1.05 -8.18 23.13
CA ARG A 219 -0.56 -7.19 24.10
C ARG A 219 0.44 -7.82 25.07
N ARG A 220 1.54 -7.14 25.31
CA ARG A 220 2.46 -7.55 26.39
C ARG A 220 1.81 -7.34 27.74
N LYS A 221 1.91 -8.34 28.61
CA LYS A 221 1.53 -8.24 30.03
C LYS A 221 2.62 -7.46 30.78
N ASN A 222 2.54 -6.14 30.76
CA ASN A 222 3.41 -5.28 31.53
C ASN A 222 2.54 -4.35 32.40
N PRO A 223 2.80 -4.23 33.72
CA PRO A 223 2.06 -3.34 34.61
C PRO A 223 2.10 -1.86 34.22
N LEU A 224 3.10 -1.46 33.41
CA LEU A 224 3.25 -0.10 32.88
C LEU A 224 2.47 0.15 31.59
N ASN A 225 1.87 -0.87 31.00
CA ASN A 225 1.07 -0.69 29.79
C ASN A 225 -0.36 -0.31 30.16
N ASP A 226 -0.79 0.85 29.69
CA ASP A 226 -2.19 1.25 29.73
C ASP A 226 -3.01 0.31 28.83
N PRO A 227 -3.96 -0.48 29.38
CA PRO A 227 -4.78 -1.39 28.58
C PRO A 227 -5.69 -0.67 27.57
N ASN A 228 -5.96 0.63 27.79
CA ASN A 228 -6.83 1.44 26.93
C ASN A 228 -6.05 2.11 25.79
N ARG A 229 -4.74 2.05 25.81
CA ARG A 229 -3.92 2.63 24.73
C ARG A 229 -3.93 1.72 23.52
N GLY A 230 -4.32 2.24 22.35
CA GLY A 230 -4.29 1.53 21.07
C GLY A 230 -2.87 1.12 20.66
N LEU A 231 -2.74 -0.03 20.03
CA LEU A 231 -1.49 -0.56 19.48
C LEU A 231 -1.45 -0.33 17.98
N ILE A 232 -0.41 0.36 17.51
CA ILE A 232 -0.20 0.64 16.07
C ILE A 232 1.12 0.00 15.63
N ILE A 233 1.06 -0.80 14.57
CA ILE A 233 2.25 -1.35 13.92
C ILE A 233 2.85 -0.25 13.05
N THR A 234 4.11 0.10 13.29
CA THR A 234 4.82 1.15 12.56
C THR A 234 5.72 0.64 11.44
N ALA A 235 6.17 -0.59 11.57
CA ALA A 235 6.95 -1.27 10.54
C ALA A 235 6.68 -2.76 10.58
N ALA A 236 6.63 -3.37 9.41
CA ALA A 236 6.43 -4.80 9.28
C ALA A 236 7.18 -5.33 8.05
N VAL A 237 7.61 -6.57 8.13
CA VAL A 237 8.27 -7.29 7.05
C VAL A 237 7.67 -8.68 6.96
N MET A 238 7.43 -9.11 5.74
CA MET A 238 7.01 -10.46 5.42
C MET A 238 8.17 -11.22 4.78
N HIS A 239 8.38 -12.44 5.20
CA HIS A 239 9.40 -13.31 4.63
C HIS A 239 8.81 -14.68 4.30
N LYS A 240 9.11 -15.17 3.09
CA LYS A 240 8.73 -16.51 2.65
C LYS A 240 9.86 -17.47 2.97
N MET A 241 9.57 -18.52 3.70
CA MET A 241 10.49 -19.61 3.97
C MET A 241 10.46 -20.67 2.85
N LYS A 242 11.49 -21.51 2.79
CA LYS A 242 11.64 -22.54 1.72
C LYS A 242 10.50 -23.57 1.63
N VAL A 243 9.67 -23.70 2.65
CA VAL A 243 8.65 -24.76 2.78
C VAL A 243 7.22 -24.20 2.76
N GLY A 244 6.98 -23.07 2.08
CA GLY A 244 5.62 -22.50 1.97
C GLY A 244 5.11 -21.80 3.23
N GLU A 245 5.91 -21.73 4.28
CA GLU A 245 5.58 -20.95 5.47
C GLU A 245 5.92 -19.48 5.28
N VAL A 246 5.04 -18.62 5.78
CA VAL A 246 5.20 -17.17 5.71
C VAL A 246 5.33 -16.62 7.13
N TYR A 247 6.43 -15.93 7.39
CA TYR A 247 6.68 -15.28 8.67
C TYR A 247 6.41 -13.79 8.56
N PHE A 248 5.60 -13.30 9.50
CA PHE A 248 5.29 -11.89 9.65
C PHE A 248 6.00 -11.33 10.87
N ARG A 249 6.85 -10.32 10.66
CA ARG A 249 7.55 -9.60 11.73
C ARG A 249 7.12 -8.14 11.71
N TYR A 250 6.81 -7.61 12.87
CA TYR A 250 6.38 -6.23 13.03
C TYR A 250 7.04 -5.56 14.23
N SER A 251 7.03 -4.25 14.27
CA SER A 251 7.53 -3.44 15.37
C SER A 251 6.53 -2.38 15.80
N PHE A 252 6.62 -2.00 17.07
CA PHE A 252 5.90 -0.88 17.67
C PHE A 252 6.85 0.29 17.93
N PRO A 253 6.33 1.54 18.08
CA PRO A 253 7.18 2.72 18.29
C PRO A 253 8.12 2.62 19.51
N SER A 254 7.82 1.75 20.46
CA SER A 254 8.53 1.67 21.75
C SER A 254 9.48 0.48 21.92
N GLN A 255 9.40 -0.58 21.10
CA GLN A 255 10.35 -1.71 21.15
C GLN A 255 10.18 -2.71 20.00
N PRO A 256 11.26 -3.28 19.43
CA PRO A 256 11.17 -4.40 18.51
C PRO A 256 10.74 -5.68 19.24
N ILE A 257 9.77 -6.40 18.66
CA ILE A 257 9.35 -7.72 19.13
C ILE A 257 9.84 -8.75 18.12
N TYR A 258 10.56 -9.76 18.61
CA TYR A 258 11.00 -10.92 17.82
C TYR A 258 10.10 -12.11 18.18
N PHE A 259 9.56 -12.77 17.20
CA PHE A 259 8.89 -14.07 17.29
C PHE A 259 9.61 -15.08 16.40
#